data_285336704a9975abca038a58db6b346d
#
_entry.id   285336704a9975abca038a58db6b346d
#
_cell.length_a   1.000
_cell.length_b   1.000
_cell.length_c   1.000
_cell.angle_alpha   90.00
_cell.angle_beta   90.00
_cell.angle_gamma   90.00
#
_symmetry.space_group_name_H-M   'P 1'
#
loop_
_entity.id
_entity.type
_entity.pdbx_description
1 polymer ?
#
loop_
_entity_poly.entity_id
_entity_poly.type
_entity_poly.pdbx_seq_one_letter_code
_entity_poly.pdbx_strand_id
1 'polypeptide(L)'
;MQSDDAQQVNTLDKVLASAFDRFGLDWATLSDHLRLTSWDNNGNRLNPQIPMSEAMAKFQVPRIKELQAQGKYADKVIFSSFEWDMPSHDHGNVGILTDNPMSTDALKAASQFEYLFTNRDAALFKPEDVAAWGPKAGTGYNTHVEAMAAIAWLKKNYPSTSYLQINHPSRNPGKYTIAQLREMNDLAPDIVFTLEGMVGNQMEPDRGGYTSDYIDANLPSRTYGGVDYMVAKLGGAWDALLSEGRRIWNVADSDYHFTMSQGKYSSGYAPGEYAKNYLWGDIKDPQSLLTTLRNGKLFAVYGDLINGLDFKVKGSKATGEMGSEVSAQSGEELSITIRFKSPARNNFEYQLGSGQYANVKPVVDHIDLIVGNVTGRKTPGTPGYDEATNPSTRVLKRFTRADWKLDSEGYYTMTTTVKATGDQYFRLRGTNLGTDVTGETANGEPLPDLKIDDGTDHVARFNKINARNYSDLWFYSNPVFVKTAAKSS
;
A
#
# COMPACT_ATOMS: atom_id res chain seq x y z
N MET A 1 -7.53 3.21 6.51
CA MET A 1 -8.42 4.34 6.85
C MET A 1 -8.69 4.34 8.33
N GLN A 2 -8.85 5.50 8.91
CA GLN A 2 -8.91 5.71 10.35
C GLN A 2 -10.24 6.37 10.73
N SER A 3 -10.80 6.02 11.87
CA SER A 3 -12.08 6.53 12.36
C SER A 3 -12.05 6.98 13.81
N ASP A 4 -11.51 6.17 14.71
CA ASP A 4 -11.62 6.41 16.15
C ASP A 4 -10.52 7.31 16.73
N ASP A 5 -9.36 7.37 16.11
CA ASP A 5 -8.31 8.33 16.44
C ASP A 5 -8.39 9.62 15.61
N ALA A 6 -9.22 9.61 14.56
CA ALA A 6 -9.55 10.80 13.81
C ALA A 6 -10.40 11.77 14.64
N GLN A 7 -10.48 13.00 14.18
CA GLN A 7 -11.23 14.03 14.90
C GLN A 7 -12.74 13.76 14.85
N GLN A 8 -13.45 14.35 15.79
CA GLN A 8 -14.90 14.27 16.00
C GLN A 8 -15.79 14.33 14.74
N VAL A 9 -15.30 14.92 13.66
CA VAL A 9 -16.07 15.09 12.41
C VAL A 9 -16.00 13.87 11.48
N ASN A 10 -15.10 12.92 11.73
CA ASN A 10 -14.83 11.77 10.89
C ASN A 10 -15.30 10.46 11.53
N THR A 11 -16.61 10.35 11.76
CA THR A 11 -17.21 9.17 12.38
C THR A 11 -17.08 7.92 11.50
N LEU A 12 -17.12 6.74 12.12
CA LEU A 12 -17.08 5.45 11.41
C LEU A 12 -18.10 5.37 10.27
N ASP A 13 -19.35 5.75 10.51
CA ASP A 13 -20.41 5.72 9.50
C ASP A 13 -20.07 6.60 8.28
N LYS A 14 -19.45 7.76 8.49
CA LYS A 14 -19.02 8.65 7.40
C LYS A 14 -17.88 8.06 6.59
N VAL A 15 -16.92 7.43 7.27
CA VAL A 15 -15.79 6.75 6.61
C VAL A 15 -16.28 5.60 5.75
N LEU A 16 -17.15 4.75 6.29
CA LEU A 16 -17.74 3.64 5.54
C LEU A 16 -18.62 4.12 4.36
N ALA A 17 -19.43 5.16 4.56
CA ALA A 17 -20.24 5.74 3.50
C ALA A 17 -19.37 6.34 2.37
N SER A 18 -18.24 6.98 2.72
CA SER A 18 -17.31 7.46 1.71
C SER A 18 -16.71 6.30 0.92
N ALA A 19 -16.24 5.25 1.60
CA ALA A 19 -15.61 4.10 0.96
C ALA A 19 -16.59 3.34 0.03
N PHE A 20 -17.78 3.03 0.50
CA PHE A 20 -18.70 2.10 -0.18
C PHE A 20 -19.82 2.77 -0.95
N ASP A 21 -20.49 3.78 -0.36
CA ASP A 21 -21.64 4.42 -1.01
C ASP A 21 -21.19 5.46 -2.06
N ARG A 22 -20.08 6.17 -1.77
CA ARG A 22 -19.61 7.25 -2.63
C ARG A 22 -18.59 6.80 -3.67
N PHE A 23 -17.58 6.07 -3.23
CA PHE A 23 -16.45 5.68 -4.11
C PHE A 23 -16.45 4.21 -4.51
N GLY A 24 -17.45 3.42 -4.08
CA GLY A 24 -17.74 2.09 -4.61
C GLY A 24 -16.67 1.05 -4.38
N LEU A 25 -15.96 1.09 -3.24
CA LEU A 25 -15.03 0.03 -2.88
C LEU A 25 -15.77 -1.29 -2.64
N ASP A 26 -15.10 -2.41 -2.85
CA ASP A 26 -15.60 -3.75 -2.56
C ASP A 26 -15.11 -4.26 -1.21
N TRP A 27 -14.01 -3.71 -0.73
CA TRP A 27 -13.41 -4.05 0.55
C TRP A 27 -12.66 -2.85 1.15
N ALA A 28 -12.52 -2.87 2.47
CA ALA A 28 -11.71 -1.90 3.18
C ALA A 28 -11.24 -2.45 4.53
N THR A 29 -10.09 -1.98 4.99
CA THR A 29 -9.62 -2.16 6.35
C THR A 29 -9.67 -0.87 7.12
N LEU A 30 -10.14 -0.91 8.35
CA LEU A 30 -9.98 0.16 9.31
C LEU A 30 -8.68 -0.08 10.07
N SER A 31 -7.80 0.91 10.11
CA SER A 31 -6.47 0.77 10.71
C SER A 31 -6.13 2.02 11.51
N ASP A 32 -6.94 2.29 12.52
CA ASP A 32 -6.69 3.37 13.45
C ASP A 32 -5.37 3.14 14.19
N HIS A 33 -4.69 4.22 14.58
CA HIS A 33 -3.43 4.10 15.31
C HIS A 33 -3.60 3.30 16.60
N LEU A 34 -2.70 2.36 16.86
CA LEU A 34 -2.69 1.55 18.08
C LEU A 34 -2.22 2.40 19.28
N ARG A 35 -2.99 3.44 19.55
CA ARG A 35 -2.75 4.42 20.62
C ARG A 35 -3.94 4.49 21.57
N LEU A 36 -3.93 5.38 22.53
CA LEU A 36 -5.11 5.70 23.32
C LEU A 36 -6.04 6.56 22.48
N THR A 37 -7.29 6.13 22.35
CA THR A 37 -8.31 6.92 21.67
C THR A 37 -9.10 7.81 22.61
N SER A 38 -9.47 8.99 22.10
CA SER A 38 -10.30 9.97 22.78
C SER A 38 -11.75 9.98 22.31
N TRP A 39 -12.11 9.16 21.32
CA TRP A 39 -13.40 9.25 20.64
C TRP A 39 -14.06 7.89 20.46
N ASP A 40 -15.40 7.86 20.57
CA ASP A 40 -16.18 6.72 20.13
C ASP A 40 -16.51 6.81 18.62
N ASN A 41 -17.15 5.78 18.06
CA ASN A 41 -17.53 5.72 16.64
C ASN A 41 -18.56 6.79 16.21
N ASN A 42 -19.19 7.50 17.16
CA ASN A 42 -20.16 8.57 16.91
C ASN A 42 -19.53 9.97 17.03
N GLY A 43 -18.26 10.05 17.41
CA GLY A 43 -17.56 11.30 17.64
C GLY A 43 -17.81 11.90 19.04
N ASN A 44 -18.26 11.10 20.02
CA ASN A 44 -18.36 11.51 21.40
C ASN A 44 -17.01 11.34 22.10
N ARG A 45 -16.66 12.31 22.94
CA ARG A 45 -15.39 12.27 23.65
C ARG A 45 -15.39 11.26 24.78
N LEU A 46 -14.37 10.43 24.83
CA LEU A 46 -14.10 9.49 25.91
C LEU A 46 -13.23 10.15 27.00
N ASN A 47 -13.61 9.96 28.26
CA ASN A 47 -12.81 10.36 29.41
C ASN A 47 -13.04 9.33 30.55
N PRO A 48 -12.04 8.55 30.93
CA PRO A 48 -10.67 8.52 30.40
C PRO A 48 -10.58 8.00 28.97
N GLN A 49 -9.45 8.25 28.31
CA GLN A 49 -9.06 7.57 27.05
C GLN A 49 -8.91 6.08 27.30
N ILE A 50 -9.14 5.29 26.25
CA ILE A 50 -9.04 3.83 26.29
C ILE A 50 -8.06 3.32 25.24
N PRO A 51 -7.48 2.11 25.39
CA PRO A 51 -6.70 1.44 24.35
C PRO A 51 -7.49 1.32 23.04
N MET A 52 -6.81 1.42 21.91
CA MET A 52 -7.45 1.29 20.59
C MET A 52 -8.08 -0.08 20.40
N SER A 53 -7.46 -1.15 20.86
CA SER A 53 -8.04 -2.49 20.83
C SER A 53 -9.35 -2.62 21.62
N GLU A 54 -9.51 -1.85 22.70
CA GLU A 54 -10.77 -1.76 23.44
C GLU A 54 -11.83 -1.00 22.65
N ALA A 55 -11.45 0.09 21.97
CA ALA A 55 -12.35 0.84 21.09
C ALA A 55 -12.83 -0.01 19.90
N MET A 56 -11.95 -0.78 19.29
CA MET A 56 -12.31 -1.76 18.26
C MET A 56 -13.40 -2.72 18.77
N ALA A 57 -13.25 -3.25 19.98
CA ALA A 57 -14.19 -4.20 20.58
C ALA A 57 -15.51 -3.57 21.01
N LYS A 58 -15.49 -2.34 21.51
CA LYS A 58 -16.68 -1.66 22.04
C LYS A 58 -17.50 -0.92 20.99
N PHE A 59 -16.85 -0.35 19.99
CA PHE A 59 -17.48 0.58 19.08
C PHE A 59 -17.38 0.13 17.63
N GLN A 60 -16.19 -0.08 17.11
CA GLN A 60 -15.94 -0.26 15.67
C GLN A 60 -16.55 -1.56 15.16
N VAL A 61 -16.15 -2.69 15.73
CA VAL A 61 -16.62 -4.02 15.28
C VAL A 61 -18.12 -4.22 15.52
N PRO A 62 -18.72 -3.85 16.69
CA PRO A 62 -20.15 -3.95 16.87
C PRO A 62 -20.96 -3.14 15.86
N ARG A 63 -20.48 -1.91 15.50
CA ARG A 63 -21.18 -1.08 14.52
C ARG A 63 -21.11 -1.66 13.10
N ILE A 64 -19.96 -2.19 12.69
CA ILE A 64 -19.83 -2.86 11.38
C ILE A 64 -20.79 -4.06 11.32
N LYS A 65 -20.81 -4.91 12.36
CA LYS A 65 -21.73 -6.07 12.45
C LYS A 65 -23.19 -5.65 12.38
N GLU A 66 -23.54 -4.59 13.07
CA GLU A 66 -24.91 -4.06 13.05
C GLU A 66 -25.31 -3.62 11.63
N LEU A 67 -24.48 -2.83 10.96
CA LEU A 67 -24.72 -2.38 9.59
C LEU A 67 -24.87 -3.56 8.63
N GLN A 68 -23.98 -4.54 8.70
CA GLN A 68 -24.04 -5.75 7.87
C GLN A 68 -25.29 -6.61 8.17
N ALA A 69 -25.70 -6.74 9.43
CA ALA A 69 -26.92 -7.44 9.81
C ALA A 69 -28.20 -6.74 9.33
N GLN A 70 -28.15 -5.41 9.18
CA GLN A 70 -29.21 -4.61 8.56
C GLN A 70 -29.22 -4.68 7.03
N GLY A 71 -28.30 -5.42 6.42
CA GLY A 71 -28.11 -5.54 4.97
C GLY A 71 -27.28 -4.43 4.36
N LYS A 72 -26.84 -3.43 5.12
CA LYS A 72 -25.94 -2.39 4.65
C LYS A 72 -24.50 -2.94 4.61
N TYR A 73 -23.87 -2.88 3.44
CA TYR A 73 -22.52 -3.45 3.22
C TYR A 73 -22.40 -4.96 3.45
N ALA A 74 -23.52 -5.71 3.36
CA ALA A 74 -23.53 -7.16 3.56
C ALA A 74 -22.70 -7.92 2.48
N ASP A 75 -22.53 -7.33 1.32
CA ASP A 75 -21.72 -7.81 0.19
C ASP A 75 -20.26 -7.31 0.22
N LYS A 76 -19.89 -6.50 1.23
CA LYS A 76 -18.56 -5.89 1.34
C LYS A 76 -17.68 -6.62 2.35
N VAL A 77 -16.39 -6.70 2.05
CA VAL A 77 -15.40 -7.23 2.99
C VAL A 77 -14.83 -6.08 3.81
N ILE A 78 -15.21 -6.02 5.08
CA ILE A 78 -14.79 -4.97 6.00
C ILE A 78 -14.19 -5.63 7.22
N PHE A 79 -12.98 -5.22 7.62
CA PHE A 79 -12.40 -5.69 8.86
C PHE A 79 -11.58 -4.61 9.56
N SER A 80 -11.43 -4.76 10.86
CA SER A 80 -10.61 -3.90 11.70
C SER A 80 -9.20 -4.46 11.80
N SER A 81 -8.24 -3.62 11.57
CA SER A 81 -6.82 -3.78 11.81
C SER A 81 -6.34 -2.57 12.62
N PHE A 82 -5.06 -2.37 12.76
CA PHE A 82 -4.53 -1.20 13.43
C PHE A 82 -3.20 -0.76 12.83
N GLU A 83 -2.93 0.52 12.90
CA GLU A 83 -1.65 1.09 12.56
C GLU A 83 -0.77 1.17 13.82
N TRP A 84 0.32 0.46 13.81
CA TRP A 84 1.23 0.32 14.92
C TRP A 84 2.44 1.25 14.78
N ASP A 85 2.70 2.04 15.82
CA ASP A 85 3.97 2.77 15.98
C ASP A 85 5.07 1.72 16.19
N MET A 86 5.72 1.31 15.10
CA MET A 86 6.69 0.20 15.15
C MET A 86 7.99 0.65 15.83
N PRO A 87 8.45 -0.05 16.87
CA PRO A 87 9.66 0.31 17.60
C PRO A 87 10.87 0.56 16.69
N SER A 88 11.51 1.70 16.81
CA SER A 88 12.62 2.26 16.01
C SER A 88 12.30 2.62 14.57
N HIS A 89 11.15 2.24 14.07
CA HIS A 89 10.70 2.48 12.69
C HIS A 89 9.63 3.57 12.61
N ASP A 90 9.04 3.72 11.43
CA ASP A 90 7.81 4.45 11.25
C ASP A 90 6.62 3.52 11.53
N HIS A 91 5.53 3.60 10.80
CA HIS A 91 4.35 2.80 11.08
C HIS A 91 4.32 1.46 10.32
N GLY A 92 3.50 0.56 10.83
CA GLY A 92 3.12 -0.66 10.13
C GLY A 92 1.66 -1.02 10.37
N ASN A 93 0.91 -1.36 9.33
CA ASN A 93 -0.45 -1.86 9.49
C ASN A 93 -0.43 -3.34 9.84
N VAL A 94 -1.04 -3.69 10.97
CA VAL A 94 -1.15 -5.06 11.46
C VAL A 94 -2.61 -5.51 11.43
N GLY A 95 -2.87 -6.62 10.78
CA GLY A 95 -4.15 -7.32 10.86
C GLY A 95 -3.96 -8.71 11.45
N ILE A 96 -4.88 -9.12 12.34
CA ILE A 96 -4.90 -10.45 12.95
C ILE A 96 -6.30 -11.02 12.72
N LEU A 97 -6.41 -11.94 11.78
CA LEU A 97 -7.72 -12.39 11.30
C LEU A 97 -8.30 -13.57 12.06
N THR A 98 -7.61 -14.30 12.88
CA THR A 98 -8.05 -15.54 13.54
C THR A 98 -9.42 -16.07 13.03
N ASP A 99 -9.58 -16.92 12.12
CA ASP A 99 -10.82 -17.41 11.45
C ASP A 99 -11.73 -16.28 10.88
N ASN A 100 -12.04 -15.28 11.70
CA ASN A 100 -12.81 -14.10 11.33
C ASN A 100 -12.31 -12.89 12.16
N PRO A 101 -11.80 -11.79 11.52
CA PRO A 101 -11.25 -10.62 12.23
C PRO A 101 -12.30 -9.90 13.08
N MET A 102 -13.58 -10.13 12.80
CA MET A 102 -14.71 -9.62 13.59
C MET A 102 -15.08 -10.55 14.75
N SER A 103 -14.29 -11.60 15.02
CA SER A 103 -14.52 -12.53 16.13
C SER A 103 -13.94 -12.00 17.44
N THR A 104 -14.44 -12.56 18.56
CA THR A 104 -13.90 -12.26 19.88
C THR A 104 -12.43 -12.62 20.01
N ASP A 105 -11.98 -13.69 19.35
CA ASP A 105 -10.59 -14.17 19.41
C ASP A 105 -9.65 -13.18 18.68
N ALA A 106 -10.05 -12.65 17.52
CA ALA A 106 -9.30 -11.63 16.82
C ALA A 106 -9.15 -10.35 17.64
N LEU A 107 -10.24 -9.89 18.26
CA LEU A 107 -10.24 -8.72 19.14
C LEU A 107 -9.36 -8.94 20.38
N LYS A 108 -9.42 -10.13 20.96
CA LYS A 108 -8.54 -10.52 22.09
C LYS A 108 -7.07 -10.56 21.67
N ALA A 109 -6.78 -11.06 20.48
CA ALA A 109 -5.43 -11.07 19.92
C ALA A 109 -4.89 -9.64 19.65
N ALA A 110 -5.73 -8.72 19.16
CA ALA A 110 -5.37 -7.31 19.00
C ALA A 110 -5.05 -6.65 20.35
N SER A 111 -5.86 -6.92 21.39
CA SER A 111 -5.63 -6.42 22.75
C SER A 111 -4.34 -6.99 23.35
N GLN A 112 -4.06 -8.28 23.14
CA GLN A 112 -2.80 -8.90 23.56
C GLN A 112 -1.60 -8.28 22.84
N PHE A 113 -1.73 -8.01 21.54
CA PHE A 113 -0.67 -7.34 20.76
C PHE A 113 -0.40 -5.94 21.30
N GLU A 114 -1.45 -5.14 21.53
CA GLU A 114 -1.32 -3.79 22.07
C GLU A 114 -0.64 -3.80 23.45
N TYR A 115 -1.02 -4.73 24.31
CA TYR A 115 -0.36 -4.89 25.62
C TYR A 115 1.10 -5.28 25.49
N LEU A 116 1.42 -6.31 24.70
CA LEU A 116 2.76 -6.87 24.64
C LEU A 116 3.76 -5.97 23.89
N PHE A 117 3.34 -5.25 22.86
CA PHE A 117 4.24 -4.60 21.90
C PHE A 117 4.09 -3.07 21.81
N THR A 118 3.48 -2.48 22.83
CA THR A 118 3.44 -1.03 23.02
C THR A 118 3.81 -0.67 24.46
N ASN A 119 4.05 0.62 24.71
CA ASN A 119 4.33 1.13 26.04
C ASN A 119 3.08 1.36 26.92
N ARG A 120 1.90 0.81 26.55
CA ARG A 120 0.66 0.98 27.31
C ARG A 120 0.79 0.40 28.70
N ASP A 121 0.25 1.10 29.70
CA ASP A 121 0.21 0.62 31.10
C ASP A 121 -0.65 -0.65 31.20
N ALA A 122 -0.19 -1.64 31.95
CA ALA A 122 -0.92 -2.88 32.22
C ALA A 122 -2.28 -2.63 32.90
N ALA A 123 -2.41 -1.55 33.67
CA ALA A 123 -3.65 -1.15 34.34
C ALA A 123 -4.78 -0.77 33.36
N LEU A 124 -4.46 -0.54 32.09
CA LEU A 124 -5.45 -0.27 31.03
C LEU A 124 -6.13 -1.54 30.50
N PHE A 125 -5.62 -2.71 30.87
CA PHE A 125 -6.13 -4.01 30.42
C PHE A 125 -6.71 -4.79 31.59
N LYS A 126 -7.55 -5.80 31.31
CA LYS A 126 -8.14 -6.63 32.34
C LYS A 126 -7.05 -7.43 33.08
N PRO A 127 -7.04 -7.43 34.42
CA PRO A 127 -6.00 -8.12 35.20
C PRO A 127 -5.85 -9.60 34.85
N GLU A 128 -6.97 -10.29 34.61
CA GLU A 128 -6.98 -11.71 34.22
C GLU A 128 -6.32 -11.94 32.85
N ASP A 129 -6.52 -11.03 31.90
CA ASP A 129 -5.88 -11.10 30.57
C ASP A 129 -4.37 -10.83 30.68
N VAL A 130 -3.99 -9.80 31.44
CA VAL A 130 -2.56 -9.49 31.70
C VAL A 130 -1.86 -10.66 32.38
N ALA A 131 -2.49 -11.29 33.35
CA ALA A 131 -1.94 -12.48 34.03
C ALA A 131 -1.77 -13.65 33.05
N ALA A 132 -2.71 -13.85 32.13
CA ALA A 132 -2.66 -14.91 31.13
C ALA A 132 -1.62 -14.64 30.03
N TRP A 133 -1.44 -13.37 29.64
CA TRP A 133 -0.49 -12.98 28.58
C TRP A 133 0.96 -12.94 29.06
N GLY A 134 1.18 -12.79 30.36
CA GLY A 134 2.51 -12.71 30.96
C GLY A 134 3.16 -11.34 30.84
N PRO A 135 4.48 -11.26 31.05
CA PRO A 135 5.19 -9.98 31.01
C PRO A 135 5.24 -9.40 29.60
N LYS A 136 5.34 -8.07 29.54
CA LYS A 136 5.56 -7.35 28.27
C LYS A 136 6.80 -7.84 27.53
N ALA A 137 6.75 -7.81 26.20
CA ALA A 137 7.83 -8.29 25.34
C ALA A 137 9.05 -7.34 25.29
N GLY A 138 8.88 -6.07 25.66
CA GLY A 138 9.90 -5.04 25.66
C GLY A 138 9.78 -4.07 26.82
N THR A 139 10.74 -3.17 26.94
CA THR A 139 10.77 -2.16 28.01
C THR A 139 10.68 -0.73 27.49
N GLY A 140 11.25 -0.44 26.32
CA GLY A 140 11.34 0.91 25.75
C GLY A 140 10.54 1.09 24.49
N TYR A 141 10.28 0.01 23.77
CA TYR A 141 9.59 0.00 22.46
C TYR A 141 10.21 1.01 21.47
N ASN A 142 11.53 1.02 21.39
CA ASN A 142 12.30 1.94 20.56
C ASN A 142 13.45 1.25 19.79
N THR A 143 13.48 -0.07 19.77
CA THR A 143 14.52 -0.87 19.11
C THR A 143 13.97 -1.78 18.04
N HIS A 144 14.79 -2.06 17.00
CA HIS A 144 14.46 -3.04 15.96
C HIS A 144 14.21 -4.45 16.53
N VAL A 145 14.92 -4.82 17.59
CA VAL A 145 14.73 -6.12 18.26
C VAL A 145 13.33 -6.29 18.81
N GLU A 146 12.75 -5.22 19.37
CA GLU A 146 11.35 -5.22 19.84
C GLU A 146 10.36 -5.33 18.69
N ALA A 147 10.62 -4.69 17.56
CA ALA A 147 9.81 -4.87 16.35
C ALA A 147 9.88 -6.32 15.85
N MET A 148 11.06 -6.92 15.80
CA MET A 148 11.24 -8.31 15.40
C MET A 148 10.57 -9.30 16.36
N ALA A 149 10.50 -8.99 17.65
CA ALA A 149 9.78 -9.80 18.64
C ALA A 149 8.27 -9.85 18.33
N ALA A 150 7.66 -8.73 17.92
CA ALA A 150 6.26 -8.68 17.51
C ALA A 150 6.00 -9.51 16.25
N ILE A 151 6.87 -9.41 15.24
CA ILE A 151 6.79 -10.21 14.02
C ILE A 151 6.93 -11.71 14.33
N ALA A 152 7.87 -12.08 15.21
CA ALA A 152 8.02 -13.45 15.66
C ALA A 152 6.78 -13.98 16.40
N TRP A 153 6.13 -13.13 17.20
CA TRP A 153 4.89 -13.46 17.88
C TRP A 153 3.73 -13.69 16.90
N LEU A 154 3.58 -12.82 15.87
CA LEU A 154 2.61 -13.02 14.80
C LEU A 154 2.86 -14.34 14.07
N LYS A 155 4.11 -14.60 13.67
CA LYS A 155 4.51 -15.87 13.03
C LYS A 155 4.20 -17.09 13.86
N LYS A 156 4.44 -17.02 15.16
CA LYS A 156 4.19 -18.14 16.08
C LYS A 156 2.70 -18.43 16.28
N ASN A 157 1.88 -17.38 16.42
CA ASN A 157 0.50 -17.52 16.88
C ASN A 157 -0.51 -17.43 15.73
N TYR A 158 -0.20 -16.67 14.68
CA TYR A 158 -1.14 -16.35 13.57
C TYR A 158 -0.45 -16.42 12.20
N PRO A 159 0.27 -17.51 11.85
CA PRO A 159 1.13 -17.57 10.67
C PRO A 159 0.38 -17.39 9.35
N SER A 160 -0.86 -17.87 9.26
CA SER A 160 -1.67 -17.80 8.03
C SER A 160 -2.74 -16.71 8.06
N THR A 161 -3.04 -16.17 9.22
CA THR A 161 -4.18 -15.26 9.46
C THR A 161 -3.75 -13.87 9.92
N SER A 162 -2.47 -13.54 9.82
CA SER A 162 -1.98 -12.19 10.11
C SER A 162 -1.16 -11.62 8.97
N TYR A 163 -1.01 -10.31 8.99
CA TYR A 163 -0.10 -9.57 8.12
C TYR A 163 0.49 -8.36 8.85
N LEU A 164 1.62 -7.92 8.36
CA LEU A 164 2.23 -6.63 8.68
C LEU A 164 2.63 -5.96 7.36
N GLN A 165 2.02 -4.83 7.06
CA GLN A 165 2.40 -3.95 5.97
C GLN A 165 3.37 -2.89 6.49
N ILE A 166 4.42 -2.60 5.75
CA ILE A 166 5.35 -1.51 6.03
C ILE A 166 4.78 -0.23 5.43
N ASN A 167 4.41 0.73 6.26
CA ASN A 167 3.80 1.98 5.83
C ASN A 167 4.86 3.02 5.48
N HIS A 168 4.60 3.80 4.42
CA HIS A 168 5.39 4.97 3.98
C HIS A 168 6.89 4.87 4.35
N PRO A 169 7.62 3.85 3.85
CA PRO A 169 8.90 3.42 4.41
C PRO A 169 10.03 4.47 4.31
N SER A 170 9.92 5.42 3.39
CA SER A 170 10.93 6.49 3.20
C SER A 170 10.53 7.83 3.83
N ARG A 171 9.33 7.95 4.44
CA ARG A 171 8.80 9.23 4.93
C ARG A 171 9.76 9.92 5.90
N ASN A 172 10.29 9.18 6.81
CA ASN A 172 11.24 9.66 7.79
C ASN A 172 12.64 9.08 7.55
N PRO A 173 13.69 9.93 7.35
CA PRO A 173 15.02 9.45 7.03
C PRO A 173 15.55 8.41 8.03
N GLY A 174 16.08 7.31 7.53
CA GLY A 174 16.75 6.28 8.33
C GLY A 174 15.84 5.39 9.19
N LYS A 175 14.52 5.52 9.08
CA LYS A 175 13.57 4.69 9.84
C LYS A 175 13.52 3.24 9.35
N TYR A 176 13.73 3.00 8.08
CA TYR A 176 13.87 1.66 7.50
C TYR A 176 15.15 1.57 6.68
N THR A 177 15.94 0.55 6.92
CA THR A 177 17.04 0.16 6.06
C THR A 177 16.66 -1.07 5.24
N ILE A 178 17.32 -1.27 4.11
CA ILE A 178 17.08 -2.47 3.28
C ILE A 178 17.42 -3.76 4.05
N ALA A 179 18.45 -3.75 4.91
CA ALA A 179 18.80 -4.87 5.76
C ALA A 179 17.68 -5.25 6.71
N GLN A 180 17.07 -4.26 7.37
CA GLN A 180 15.94 -4.48 8.29
C GLN A 180 14.70 -5.01 7.54
N LEU A 181 14.40 -4.52 6.33
CA LEU A 181 13.33 -5.07 5.51
C LEU A 181 13.60 -6.52 5.11
N ARG A 182 14.87 -6.86 4.82
CA ARG A 182 15.31 -8.24 4.58
C ARG A 182 15.09 -9.12 5.81
N GLU A 183 15.54 -8.66 6.98
CA GLU A 183 15.39 -9.39 8.24
C GLU A 183 13.92 -9.67 8.58
N MET A 184 13.05 -8.65 8.47
CA MET A 184 11.62 -8.81 8.71
C MET A 184 10.98 -9.84 7.75
N ASN A 185 11.28 -9.73 6.45
CA ASN A 185 10.76 -10.67 5.45
C ASN A 185 11.39 -12.07 5.57
N ASP A 186 12.68 -12.18 5.93
CA ASP A 186 13.33 -13.48 6.18
C ASP A 186 12.72 -14.19 7.39
N LEU A 187 12.39 -13.42 8.43
CA LEU A 187 11.72 -13.97 9.61
C LEU A 187 10.31 -14.49 9.27
N ALA A 188 9.50 -13.70 8.55
CA ALA A 188 8.09 -14.02 8.32
C ALA A 188 7.62 -13.58 6.92
N PRO A 189 8.00 -14.28 5.83
CA PRO A 189 7.70 -13.87 4.46
C PRO A 189 6.20 -13.86 4.13
N ASP A 190 5.40 -14.67 4.83
CA ASP A 190 3.94 -14.74 4.63
C ASP A 190 3.17 -13.70 5.45
N ILE A 191 3.88 -12.94 6.29
CA ILE A 191 3.32 -11.87 7.14
C ILE A 191 3.81 -10.51 6.67
N VAL A 192 5.12 -10.34 6.48
CA VAL A 192 5.72 -9.08 6.02
C VAL A 192 5.95 -9.16 4.51
N PHE A 193 4.91 -8.88 3.75
CA PHE A 193 4.88 -9.06 2.29
C PHE A 193 4.37 -7.84 1.51
N THR A 194 4.07 -6.71 2.17
CA THR A 194 3.62 -5.49 1.50
C THR A 194 4.38 -4.26 1.95
N LEU A 195 4.61 -3.36 0.99
CA LEU A 195 5.10 -2.00 1.20
C LEU A 195 4.01 -1.03 0.73
N GLU A 196 3.66 -0.06 1.56
CA GLU A 196 2.86 1.08 1.12
C GLU A 196 3.74 2.01 0.26
N GLY A 197 3.91 1.63 -0.99
CA GLY A 197 4.67 2.45 -1.94
C GLY A 197 3.82 3.55 -2.55
N MET A 198 2.52 3.32 -2.72
CA MET A 198 1.59 4.36 -3.16
C MET A 198 0.88 4.92 -1.93
N VAL A 199 1.59 5.82 -1.25
CA VAL A 199 1.22 6.33 0.07
C VAL A 199 -0.03 7.19 0.06
N GLY A 200 -0.73 7.25 1.19
CA GLY A 200 -1.83 8.16 1.46
C GLY A 200 -1.40 9.61 1.69
N ASN A 201 -2.18 10.38 2.41
CA ASN A 201 -1.89 11.78 2.77
C ASN A 201 -1.57 12.70 1.58
N GLN A 202 -2.18 12.44 0.43
CA GLN A 202 -1.88 13.15 -0.83
C GLN A 202 -2.35 14.62 -0.83
N MET A 203 -3.24 14.99 0.10
CA MET A 203 -3.77 16.37 0.21
C MET A 203 -2.88 17.30 1.03
N GLU A 204 -1.71 16.84 1.44
CA GLU A 204 -0.73 17.65 2.12
C GLU A 204 0.06 18.54 1.14
N PRO A 205 0.54 19.73 1.58
CA PRO A 205 1.45 20.55 0.78
C PRO A 205 2.72 19.79 0.37
N ASP A 206 3.31 19.06 1.31
CA ASP A 206 4.30 18.02 1.04
C ASP A 206 3.57 16.71 0.72
N ARG A 207 3.54 16.35 -0.53
CA ARG A 207 2.79 15.21 -1.05
C ARG A 207 3.07 13.94 -0.25
N GLY A 208 2.02 13.24 0.17
CA GLY A 208 2.13 12.06 1.00
C GLY A 208 2.56 12.33 2.47
N GLY A 209 2.60 13.59 2.92
CA GLY A 209 3.09 13.95 4.25
C GLY A 209 4.61 13.82 4.43
N TYR A 210 5.39 13.83 3.32
CA TYR A 210 6.84 13.71 3.30
C TYR A 210 7.47 15.10 3.46
N THR A 211 7.75 15.49 4.70
CA THR A 211 8.11 16.87 5.08
C THR A 211 9.61 17.17 5.04
N SER A 212 10.46 16.21 4.68
CA SER A 212 11.91 16.43 4.58
C SER A 212 12.25 17.54 3.60
N ASP A 213 13.23 18.37 3.94
CA ASP A 213 13.67 19.47 3.09
C ASP A 213 14.11 18.97 1.70
N TYR A 214 13.84 19.75 0.67
CA TYR A 214 14.23 19.47 -0.70
C TYR A 214 15.71 19.78 -0.94
N ILE A 215 16.57 18.95 -0.37
CA ILE A 215 18.02 18.95 -0.54
C ILE A 215 18.50 17.55 -0.92
N ASP A 216 19.63 17.44 -1.61
CA ASP A 216 20.12 16.16 -2.16
C ASP A 216 20.14 15.02 -1.12
N ALA A 217 20.55 15.32 0.12
CA ALA A 217 20.61 14.32 1.18
C ALA A 217 19.23 13.75 1.57
N ASN A 218 18.15 14.50 1.35
CA ASN A 218 16.79 14.14 1.74
C ASN A 218 15.94 13.68 0.56
N LEU A 219 16.43 13.71 -0.68
CA LEU A 219 15.67 13.22 -1.84
C LEU A 219 15.17 11.78 -1.66
N PRO A 220 15.91 10.85 -1.01
CA PRO A 220 15.39 9.52 -0.68
C PRO A 220 14.23 9.51 0.35
N SER A 221 13.89 10.64 0.95
CA SER A 221 12.77 10.82 1.89
C SER A 221 11.77 11.85 1.36
N ARG A 222 11.58 11.85 0.03
CA ARG A 222 10.51 12.57 -0.67
C ARG A 222 9.66 11.55 -1.43
N THR A 223 8.46 11.92 -1.81
CA THR A 223 7.67 11.18 -2.80
C THR A 223 8.10 11.57 -4.23
N TYR A 224 7.82 10.70 -5.18
CA TYR A 224 8.12 10.83 -6.59
C TYR A 224 6.84 10.55 -7.38
N GLY A 225 6.17 11.56 -7.85
CA GLY A 225 4.81 11.42 -8.39
C GLY A 225 3.83 10.87 -7.32
N GLY A 226 4.00 11.28 -6.06
CA GLY A 226 3.24 10.78 -4.92
C GLY A 226 3.67 9.41 -4.38
N VAL A 227 4.55 8.70 -5.07
CA VAL A 227 4.98 7.33 -4.73
C VAL A 227 6.23 7.38 -3.84
N ASP A 228 6.30 6.51 -2.83
CA ASP A 228 7.45 6.37 -1.95
C ASP A 228 8.73 6.08 -2.74
N TYR A 229 9.83 6.70 -2.34
CA TYR A 229 11.13 6.56 -3.00
C TYR A 229 11.57 5.10 -3.16
N MET A 230 11.35 4.24 -2.15
CA MET A 230 11.76 2.83 -2.21
C MET A 230 11.11 2.07 -3.36
N VAL A 231 9.90 2.47 -3.77
CA VAL A 231 9.16 1.86 -4.89
C VAL A 231 9.34 2.65 -6.19
N ALA A 232 9.33 3.97 -6.13
CA ALA A 232 9.41 4.82 -7.32
C ALA A 232 10.76 4.75 -8.01
N LYS A 233 11.86 4.65 -7.23
CA LYS A 233 13.23 4.63 -7.77
C LYS A 233 13.49 3.36 -8.57
N LEU A 234 13.66 3.50 -9.88
CA LEU A 234 14.01 2.39 -10.76
C LEU A 234 15.36 1.78 -10.35
N GLY A 235 15.39 0.47 -10.11
CA GLY A 235 16.56 -0.23 -9.59
C GLY A 235 16.87 0.08 -8.14
N GLY A 236 15.95 0.71 -7.39
CA GLY A 236 16.08 1.02 -5.96
C GLY A 236 15.72 -0.15 -5.04
N ALA A 237 15.29 0.17 -3.81
CA ALA A 237 15.11 -0.79 -2.73
C ALA A 237 14.09 -1.90 -3.06
N TRP A 238 12.93 -1.55 -3.63
CA TRP A 238 11.94 -2.57 -4.02
C TRP A 238 12.51 -3.51 -5.09
N ASP A 239 13.17 -2.98 -6.11
CA ASP A 239 13.82 -3.79 -7.15
C ASP A 239 14.98 -4.64 -6.59
N ALA A 240 15.69 -4.17 -5.56
CA ALA A 240 16.69 -4.96 -4.84
C ALA A 240 16.04 -6.16 -4.13
N LEU A 241 14.92 -5.96 -3.45
CA LEU A 241 14.16 -7.04 -2.81
C LEU A 241 13.61 -8.03 -3.83
N LEU A 242 13.07 -7.55 -4.96
CA LEU A 242 12.58 -8.40 -6.05
C LEU A 242 13.73 -9.21 -6.71
N SER A 243 14.94 -8.65 -6.79
CA SER A 243 16.12 -9.37 -7.32
C SER A 243 16.51 -10.59 -6.49
N GLU A 244 16.04 -10.67 -5.27
CA GLU A 244 16.23 -11.81 -4.38
C GLU A 244 15.13 -12.87 -4.50
N GLY A 245 14.15 -12.63 -5.39
CA GLY A 245 12.96 -13.49 -5.51
C GLY A 245 11.99 -13.34 -4.34
N ARG A 246 12.10 -12.26 -3.55
CA ARG A 246 11.18 -11.97 -2.46
C ARG A 246 9.81 -11.62 -2.99
N ARG A 247 8.79 -12.12 -2.33
CA ARG A 247 7.39 -11.80 -2.61
C ARG A 247 6.99 -10.63 -1.69
N ILE A 248 7.44 -9.43 -2.06
CA ILE A 248 7.09 -8.17 -1.40
C ILE A 248 6.39 -7.29 -2.42
N TRP A 249 5.15 -6.94 -2.13
CA TRP A 249 4.23 -6.31 -3.05
C TRP A 249 4.06 -4.82 -2.75
N ASN A 250 3.95 -4.03 -3.80
CA ASN A 250 3.52 -2.64 -3.68
C ASN A 250 2.01 -2.56 -3.54
N VAL A 251 1.55 -1.75 -2.58
CA VAL A 251 0.13 -1.45 -2.33
C VAL A 251 -0.09 0.04 -2.20
N ALA A 252 -1.35 0.45 -2.27
CA ALA A 252 -1.81 1.82 -2.04
C ALA A 252 -2.75 1.88 -0.84
N ASP A 253 -2.65 2.95 -0.06
CA ASP A 253 -3.56 3.26 1.04
C ASP A 253 -4.07 4.70 0.94
N SER A 254 -5.21 4.98 1.56
CA SER A 254 -5.71 6.35 1.64
C SER A 254 -5.06 7.14 2.77
N ASP A 255 -4.63 6.47 3.82
CA ASP A 255 -4.15 7.05 5.08
C ASP A 255 -5.07 8.20 5.56
N TYR A 256 -6.38 7.97 5.45
CA TYR A 256 -7.41 8.97 5.64
C TYR A 256 -7.68 9.20 7.11
N HIS A 257 -7.39 10.40 7.60
CA HIS A 257 -7.59 10.82 8.99
C HIS A 257 -8.69 11.85 9.12
N PHE A 258 -8.68 12.88 8.28
CA PHE A 258 -9.51 14.07 8.45
C PHE A 258 -10.31 14.37 7.20
N THR A 259 -11.55 14.78 7.42
CA THR A 259 -12.32 15.40 6.36
C THR A 259 -11.82 16.82 6.10
N MET A 260 -11.95 17.27 4.87
CA MET A 260 -11.73 18.66 4.50
C MET A 260 -12.88 19.59 4.91
N SER A 261 -13.64 19.25 5.92
CA SER A 261 -14.65 20.13 6.45
C SER A 261 -13.99 21.42 6.92
N GLN A 262 -14.44 22.54 6.42
CA GLN A 262 -13.99 23.88 6.80
C GLN A 262 -12.68 24.39 6.19
N GLY A 263 -12.08 23.69 5.21
CA GLY A 263 -10.95 24.21 4.46
C GLY A 263 -9.62 24.31 5.18
N LYS A 264 -9.51 23.78 6.40
CA LYS A 264 -8.36 24.09 7.25
C LYS A 264 -7.28 23.00 7.25
N TYR A 265 -7.67 21.73 7.21
CA TYR A 265 -6.76 20.59 7.15
C TYR A 265 -7.38 19.46 6.37
N SER A 266 -6.53 18.76 5.61
CA SER A 266 -6.83 17.44 5.08
C SER A 266 -5.55 16.65 5.05
N SER A 267 -5.55 15.44 5.57
CA SER A 267 -4.42 14.53 5.45
C SER A 267 -4.46 13.77 4.14
N GLY A 268 -5.63 13.53 3.57
CA GLY A 268 -5.77 12.77 2.36
C GLY A 268 -7.15 12.86 1.72
N TYR A 269 -7.26 12.24 0.55
CA TYR A 269 -8.53 11.99 -0.10
C TYR A 269 -9.32 10.93 0.68
N ALA A 270 -10.64 10.95 0.53
CA ALA A 270 -11.50 9.94 1.14
C ALA A 270 -11.14 8.52 0.65
N PRO A 271 -11.45 7.47 1.43
CA PRO A 271 -11.18 6.10 1.04
C PRO A 271 -11.85 5.77 -0.31
N GLY A 272 -11.06 5.27 -1.26
CA GLY A 272 -11.52 4.98 -2.62
C GLY A 272 -11.56 6.16 -3.58
N GLU A 273 -11.28 7.39 -3.13
CA GLU A 273 -11.29 8.57 -4.00
C GLU A 273 -10.03 8.67 -4.88
N TYR A 274 -8.84 8.50 -4.31
CA TYR A 274 -7.59 8.75 -5.02
C TYR A 274 -6.67 7.53 -5.06
N ALA A 275 -6.17 7.08 -3.91
CA ALA A 275 -5.28 5.92 -3.79
C ALA A 275 -6.09 4.66 -3.57
N LYS A 276 -5.87 3.61 -4.37
CA LYS A 276 -6.55 2.33 -4.23
C LYS A 276 -5.80 1.17 -4.88
N ASN A 277 -6.20 -0.03 -4.47
CA ASN A 277 -5.74 -1.28 -5.06
C ASN A 277 -6.86 -1.96 -5.85
N TYR A 278 -6.51 -2.51 -7.00
CA TYR A 278 -7.37 -3.42 -7.76
C TYR A 278 -6.81 -4.83 -7.67
N LEU A 279 -7.62 -5.76 -7.18
CA LEU A 279 -7.24 -7.16 -6.92
C LEU A 279 -7.97 -8.12 -7.85
N TRP A 280 -7.32 -9.21 -8.19
CA TRP A 280 -7.91 -10.34 -8.90
C TRP A 280 -8.04 -11.54 -7.97
N GLY A 281 -9.26 -11.90 -7.62
CA GLY A 281 -9.53 -13.05 -6.79
C GLY A 281 -11.02 -13.22 -6.52
N ASP A 282 -11.41 -14.39 -6.08
CA ASP A 282 -12.75 -14.67 -5.55
C ASP A 282 -12.77 -14.28 -4.07
N ILE A 283 -12.94 -12.98 -3.82
CA ILE A 283 -12.87 -12.39 -2.48
C ILE A 283 -14.27 -12.40 -1.87
N LYS A 284 -14.47 -13.24 -0.86
CA LYS A 284 -15.75 -13.42 -0.17
C LYS A 284 -15.71 -13.03 1.29
N ASP A 285 -14.53 -13.02 1.87
CA ASP A 285 -14.27 -12.80 3.28
C ASP A 285 -12.85 -12.26 3.50
N PRO A 286 -12.51 -11.82 4.71
CA PRO A 286 -11.18 -11.31 5.02
C PRO A 286 -10.04 -12.31 4.77
N GLN A 287 -10.26 -13.61 4.93
CA GLN A 287 -9.22 -14.61 4.70
C GLN A 287 -8.91 -14.76 3.20
N SER A 288 -9.91 -14.78 2.35
CA SER A 288 -9.73 -14.81 0.88
C SER A 288 -9.09 -13.52 0.37
N LEU A 289 -9.43 -12.36 0.96
CA LEU A 289 -8.76 -11.09 0.71
C LEU A 289 -7.28 -11.17 1.06
N LEU A 290 -6.95 -11.60 2.30
CA LEU A 290 -5.56 -11.73 2.74
C LEU A 290 -4.77 -12.70 1.86
N THR A 291 -5.38 -13.80 1.44
CA THR A 291 -4.77 -14.76 0.51
C THR A 291 -4.47 -14.11 -0.86
N THR A 292 -5.40 -13.33 -1.38
CA THR A 292 -5.22 -12.60 -2.66
C THR A 292 -4.11 -11.56 -2.56
N LEU A 293 -4.07 -10.79 -1.48
CA LEU A 293 -2.99 -9.83 -1.19
C LEU A 293 -1.63 -10.54 -1.10
N ARG A 294 -1.56 -11.64 -0.33
CA ARG A 294 -0.33 -12.44 -0.17
C ARG A 294 0.18 -13.00 -1.49
N ASN A 295 -0.71 -13.32 -2.41
CA ASN A 295 -0.35 -13.79 -3.75
C ASN A 295 0.06 -12.68 -4.71
N GLY A 296 -0.03 -11.40 -4.34
CA GLY A 296 0.40 -10.27 -5.16
C GLY A 296 -0.44 -10.03 -6.42
N LYS A 297 -1.64 -10.58 -6.50
CA LYS A 297 -2.55 -10.43 -7.65
C LYS A 297 -3.25 -9.07 -7.63
N LEU A 298 -2.46 -8.02 -7.69
CA LEU A 298 -2.98 -6.66 -7.61
C LEU A 298 -2.08 -5.65 -8.31
N PHE A 299 -2.67 -4.50 -8.64
CA PHE A 299 -1.96 -3.27 -8.93
C PHE A 299 -2.48 -2.13 -8.07
N ALA A 300 -1.62 -1.15 -7.84
CA ALA A 300 -1.92 0.06 -7.09
C ALA A 300 -2.01 1.27 -8.05
N VAL A 301 -2.92 2.22 -7.79
CA VAL A 301 -3.20 3.34 -8.69
C VAL A 301 -3.62 4.59 -7.95
N TYR A 302 -3.24 5.75 -8.50
CA TYR A 302 -3.73 7.06 -8.11
C TYR A 302 -4.77 7.59 -9.10
N GLY A 303 -5.81 8.25 -8.56
CA GLY A 303 -6.79 9.03 -9.30
C GLY A 303 -7.49 8.29 -10.43
N ASP A 304 -7.68 6.98 -10.27
CA ASP A 304 -8.29 6.12 -11.28
C ASP A 304 -7.65 6.24 -12.68
N LEU A 305 -6.33 6.46 -12.76
CA LEU A 305 -5.64 6.50 -14.05
C LEU A 305 -6.01 5.30 -14.92
N ILE A 306 -6.07 4.12 -14.31
CA ILE A 306 -6.66 2.90 -14.86
C ILE A 306 -7.52 2.20 -13.82
N ASN A 307 -8.55 1.48 -14.27
CA ASN A 307 -9.40 0.63 -13.43
C ASN A 307 -9.45 -0.83 -13.90
N GLY A 308 -8.60 -1.20 -14.82
CA GLY A 308 -8.40 -2.58 -15.28
C GLY A 308 -7.00 -2.75 -15.83
N LEU A 309 -6.35 -3.85 -15.44
CA LEU A 309 -5.02 -4.22 -15.91
C LEU A 309 -4.93 -5.74 -16.01
N ASP A 310 -4.68 -6.27 -17.19
CA ASP A 310 -4.37 -7.66 -17.45
C ASP A 310 -2.92 -7.72 -17.95
N PHE A 311 -2.02 -8.18 -17.09
CA PHE A 311 -0.60 -8.28 -17.36
C PHE A 311 -0.15 -9.73 -17.30
N LYS A 312 0.22 -10.29 -18.46
CA LYS A 312 0.57 -11.69 -18.63
C LYS A 312 1.94 -11.88 -19.26
N VAL A 313 2.68 -12.84 -18.72
CA VAL A 313 3.92 -13.36 -19.30
C VAL A 313 3.69 -14.82 -19.66
N LYS A 314 3.74 -15.15 -20.94
CA LYS A 314 3.48 -16.49 -21.46
C LYS A 314 4.77 -17.11 -22.01
N GLY A 315 5.19 -18.21 -21.42
CA GLY A 315 6.15 -19.15 -21.97
C GLY A 315 5.49 -20.28 -22.73
N SER A 316 6.27 -21.24 -23.19
CA SER A 316 5.79 -22.40 -23.96
C SER A 316 4.87 -23.32 -23.14
N LYS A 317 5.06 -23.40 -21.83
CA LYS A 317 4.38 -24.35 -20.94
C LYS A 317 3.34 -23.69 -20.01
N ALA A 318 3.50 -22.43 -19.70
CA ALA A 318 2.66 -21.76 -18.72
C ALA A 318 2.49 -20.27 -19.03
N THR A 319 1.43 -19.68 -18.48
CA THR A 319 1.19 -18.25 -18.46
C THR A 319 1.15 -17.79 -17.01
N GLY A 320 1.91 -16.75 -16.69
CA GLY A 320 1.89 -16.09 -15.39
C GLY A 320 1.21 -14.74 -15.43
N GLU A 321 0.59 -14.40 -14.34
CA GLU A 321 -0.05 -13.09 -14.06
C GLU A 321 0.68 -12.41 -12.88
N MET A 322 0.30 -11.18 -12.53
CA MET A 322 0.87 -10.47 -11.38
C MET A 322 0.95 -11.38 -10.14
N GLY A 323 2.08 -11.36 -9.44
CA GLY A 323 2.37 -12.17 -8.26
C GLY A 323 2.83 -13.60 -8.55
N SER A 324 2.66 -14.11 -9.76
CA SER A 324 2.99 -15.50 -10.11
C SER A 324 4.43 -15.69 -10.61
N GLU A 325 4.82 -16.95 -10.75
CA GLU A 325 6.09 -17.37 -11.35
C GLU A 325 5.83 -18.26 -12.58
N VAL A 326 6.56 -18.00 -13.66
CA VAL A 326 6.54 -18.76 -14.90
C VAL A 326 7.86 -19.50 -15.07
N SER A 327 7.81 -20.81 -15.32
CA SER A 327 8.99 -21.56 -15.70
C SER A 327 9.23 -21.45 -17.19
N ALA A 328 10.46 -21.17 -17.61
CA ALA A 328 10.91 -21.07 -18.98
C ALA A 328 12.24 -21.79 -19.20
N GLN A 329 12.60 -22.07 -20.46
CA GLN A 329 13.93 -22.54 -20.81
C GLN A 329 14.84 -21.32 -21.09
N SER A 330 16.12 -21.44 -20.79
CA SER A 330 17.07 -20.39 -21.13
C SER A 330 17.08 -20.14 -22.65
N GLY A 331 16.89 -18.87 -23.04
CA GLY A 331 16.76 -18.43 -24.44
C GLY A 331 15.38 -18.66 -25.06
N GLU A 332 14.40 -19.14 -24.28
CA GLU A 332 13.01 -19.25 -24.73
C GLU A 332 12.42 -17.86 -25.00
N GLU A 333 11.60 -17.75 -26.02
CA GLU A 333 10.83 -16.55 -26.31
C GLU A 333 9.57 -16.51 -25.44
N LEU A 334 9.45 -15.44 -24.68
CA LEU A 334 8.28 -15.15 -23.86
C LEU A 334 7.40 -14.13 -24.55
N SER A 335 6.10 -14.37 -24.60
CA SER A 335 5.12 -13.39 -25.06
C SER A 335 4.59 -12.61 -23.86
N ILE A 336 4.73 -11.31 -23.90
CA ILE A 336 4.21 -10.41 -22.86
C ILE A 336 3.01 -9.66 -23.43
N THR A 337 1.85 -9.84 -22.80
CA THR A 337 0.60 -9.16 -23.15
C THR A 337 0.20 -8.22 -22.02
N ILE A 338 -0.11 -6.99 -22.37
CA ILE A 338 -0.59 -5.95 -21.46
C ILE A 338 -1.92 -5.45 -22.01
N ARG A 339 -2.96 -5.48 -21.19
CA ARG A 339 -4.26 -4.90 -21.47
C ARG A 339 -4.64 -3.99 -20.33
N PHE A 340 -4.98 -2.75 -20.61
CA PHE A 340 -5.41 -1.80 -19.59
C PHE A 340 -6.68 -1.06 -20.00
N LYS A 341 -7.40 -0.59 -19.00
CA LYS A 341 -8.62 0.17 -19.18
C LYS A 341 -8.66 1.34 -18.21
N SER A 342 -8.99 2.53 -18.71
CA SER A 342 -9.29 3.68 -17.88
C SER A 342 -10.79 3.85 -17.71
N PRO A 343 -11.29 4.33 -16.57
CA PRO A 343 -12.71 4.62 -16.38
C PRO A 343 -13.15 5.78 -17.28
N ALA A 344 -14.46 5.92 -17.48
CA ALA A 344 -15.02 7.06 -18.22
C ALA A 344 -14.81 8.39 -17.49
N ARG A 345 -14.69 8.32 -16.16
CA ARG A 345 -14.46 9.45 -15.26
C ARG A 345 -13.63 9.00 -14.07
N ASN A 346 -12.73 9.86 -13.57
CA ASN A 346 -12.10 9.66 -12.27
C ASN A 346 -13.11 9.91 -11.13
N ASN A 347 -12.80 9.38 -9.94
CA ASN A 347 -13.70 9.45 -8.78
C ASN A 347 -13.65 10.77 -8.01
N PHE A 348 -12.95 11.77 -8.51
CA PHE A 348 -12.78 13.00 -7.78
C PHE A 348 -14.10 13.79 -7.67
N GLU A 349 -14.54 14.06 -6.46
CA GLU A 349 -15.76 14.85 -6.16
C GLU A 349 -15.51 15.95 -5.13
N TYR A 350 -14.34 16.54 -5.13
CA TYR A 350 -13.95 17.51 -4.14
C TYR A 350 -14.70 18.84 -4.30
N GLN A 351 -15.36 19.31 -3.23
CA GLN A 351 -16.27 20.45 -3.29
C GLN A 351 -15.57 21.82 -3.24
N LEU A 352 -14.34 21.93 -2.76
CA LEU A 352 -13.62 23.21 -2.61
C LEU A 352 -12.92 23.69 -3.87
N GLY A 353 -12.98 22.95 -4.93
CA GLY A 353 -12.37 23.32 -6.19
C GLY A 353 -12.92 22.50 -7.33
N SER A 354 -13.63 23.12 -8.19
CA SER A 354 -13.93 22.55 -9.50
C SER A 354 -12.71 22.74 -10.39
N GLY A 355 -11.67 21.98 -10.17
CA GLY A 355 -10.56 21.94 -11.11
C GLY A 355 -11.00 21.24 -12.38
N GLN A 356 -10.39 21.58 -13.50
CA GLN A 356 -10.53 20.87 -14.78
C GLN A 356 -10.15 19.38 -14.72
N TYR A 357 -9.77 18.87 -13.56
CA TYR A 357 -9.29 17.52 -13.32
C TYR A 357 -10.33 16.58 -12.71
N ALA A 358 -11.43 17.15 -12.21
CA ALA A 358 -12.51 16.38 -11.60
C ALA A 358 -13.49 15.88 -12.67
N ASN A 359 -14.00 14.67 -12.50
CA ASN A 359 -14.99 14.07 -13.40
C ASN A 359 -14.54 14.01 -14.87
N VAL A 360 -13.24 13.90 -15.12
CA VAL A 360 -12.69 13.75 -16.46
C VAL A 360 -12.22 12.32 -16.70
N LYS A 361 -12.16 11.93 -17.97
CA LYS A 361 -11.55 10.65 -18.35
C LYS A 361 -10.04 10.76 -18.21
N PRO A 362 -9.42 9.95 -17.34
CA PRO A 362 -7.96 9.90 -17.26
C PRO A 362 -7.38 9.27 -18.53
N VAL A 363 -6.22 9.76 -18.95
CA VAL A 363 -5.54 9.28 -20.16
C VAL A 363 -4.13 8.86 -19.83
N VAL A 364 -3.81 7.60 -20.10
CA VAL A 364 -2.44 7.11 -19.99
C VAL A 364 -1.60 7.65 -21.15
N ASP A 365 -0.46 8.28 -20.84
CA ASP A 365 0.51 8.72 -21.83
C ASP A 365 1.40 7.55 -22.28
N HIS A 366 2.03 6.87 -21.31
CA HIS A 366 2.87 5.71 -21.58
C HIS A 366 2.85 4.69 -20.46
N ILE A 367 3.28 3.46 -20.81
CA ILE A 367 3.49 2.35 -19.89
C ILE A 367 4.90 1.80 -20.10
N ASP A 368 5.66 1.74 -19.03
CA ASP A 368 6.99 1.12 -18.98
C ASP A 368 6.87 -0.36 -18.60
N LEU A 369 7.35 -1.24 -19.44
CA LEU A 369 7.68 -2.63 -19.11
C LEU A 369 9.10 -2.63 -18.52
N ILE A 370 9.19 -2.94 -17.25
CA ILE A 370 10.43 -2.96 -16.47
C ILE A 370 10.85 -4.41 -16.28
N VAL A 371 12.16 -4.67 -16.43
CA VAL A 371 12.77 -5.98 -16.18
C VAL A 371 13.95 -5.83 -15.22
N GLY A 372 14.11 -6.81 -14.34
CA GLY A 372 15.30 -6.97 -13.50
C GLY A 372 15.67 -8.45 -13.35
N ASN A 373 16.95 -8.73 -13.13
CA ASN A 373 17.43 -10.09 -12.89
C ASN A 373 17.13 -10.51 -11.45
N VAL A 374 16.83 -11.79 -11.26
CA VAL A 374 16.73 -12.43 -9.96
C VAL A 374 18.03 -13.19 -9.71
N THR A 375 18.76 -12.80 -8.68
CA THR A 375 20.09 -13.34 -8.34
C THR A 375 20.10 -14.16 -7.05
N GLY A 376 18.96 -14.23 -6.36
CA GLY A 376 18.79 -14.99 -5.12
C GLY A 376 19.04 -14.15 -3.86
N ARG A 377 18.73 -14.77 -2.71
CA ARG A 377 18.80 -14.14 -1.39
C ARG A 377 20.21 -13.65 -1.06
N LYS A 378 20.29 -12.47 -0.47
CA LYS A 378 21.52 -11.93 0.09
C LYS A 378 21.77 -12.56 1.46
N THR A 379 23.05 -12.75 1.79
CA THR A 379 23.46 -13.38 3.07
C THR A 379 23.64 -12.31 4.14
N PRO A 380 22.99 -12.43 5.30
CA PRO A 380 23.20 -11.52 6.42
C PRO A 380 24.68 -11.38 6.80
N GLY A 381 25.09 -10.17 7.18
CA GLY A 381 26.48 -9.86 7.55
C GLY A 381 27.45 -9.73 6.38
N THR A 382 27.00 -9.79 5.14
CA THR A 382 27.82 -9.48 3.97
C THR A 382 27.52 -8.05 3.46
N PRO A 383 28.49 -7.37 2.79
CA PRO A 383 28.24 -6.01 2.24
C PRO A 383 27.02 -5.94 1.32
N GLY A 384 26.73 -7.01 0.58
CA GLY A 384 25.55 -7.08 -0.29
C GLY A 384 24.22 -7.07 0.47
N TYR A 385 24.21 -7.34 1.77
CA TYR A 385 22.99 -7.31 2.60
C TYR A 385 22.51 -5.89 2.88
N ASP A 386 23.38 -4.90 2.81
CA ASP A 386 23.06 -3.48 2.97
C ASP A 386 22.82 -2.77 1.63
N GLU A 387 23.03 -3.47 0.49
CA GLU A 387 22.87 -2.90 -0.84
C GLU A 387 21.38 -2.76 -1.18
N ALA A 388 20.94 -1.52 -1.38
CA ALA A 388 19.53 -1.16 -1.65
C ALA A 388 19.25 -0.96 -3.15
N THR A 389 20.08 -1.55 -4.04
CA THR A 389 19.92 -1.39 -5.48
C THR A 389 19.95 -2.71 -6.24
N ASN A 390 19.25 -2.73 -7.37
CA ASN A 390 19.40 -3.75 -8.40
C ASN A 390 19.83 -3.09 -9.73
N PRO A 391 21.13 -3.06 -10.04
CA PRO A 391 21.65 -2.38 -11.24
C PRO A 391 21.22 -3.02 -12.56
N SER A 392 20.66 -4.24 -12.53
CA SER A 392 20.13 -4.90 -13.72
C SER A 392 18.73 -4.38 -14.11
N THR A 393 18.06 -3.66 -13.21
CA THR A 393 16.71 -3.16 -13.46
C THR A 393 16.73 -2.02 -14.47
N ARG A 394 15.88 -2.14 -15.48
CA ARG A 394 15.74 -1.14 -16.53
C ARG A 394 14.35 -1.16 -17.15
N VAL A 395 13.98 -0.06 -17.78
CA VAL A 395 12.86 -0.04 -18.72
C VAL A 395 13.29 -0.84 -19.95
N LEU A 396 12.65 -1.97 -20.17
CA LEU A 396 12.91 -2.84 -21.33
C LEU A 396 12.22 -2.30 -22.58
N LYS A 397 10.99 -1.82 -22.41
CA LYS A 397 10.21 -1.20 -23.47
C LYS A 397 9.24 -0.18 -22.86
N ARG A 398 9.14 0.97 -23.50
CA ARG A 398 8.10 1.96 -23.25
C ARG A 398 7.04 1.83 -24.33
N PHE A 399 5.80 1.62 -23.93
CA PHE A 399 4.65 1.60 -24.80
C PHE A 399 3.95 2.96 -24.74
N THR A 400 3.59 3.46 -25.90
CA THR A 400 2.88 4.72 -26.07
C THR A 400 1.58 4.48 -26.81
N ARG A 401 0.81 5.56 -27.04
CA ARG A 401 -0.43 5.49 -27.79
C ARG A 401 -0.29 4.85 -29.19
N ALA A 402 0.89 4.85 -29.76
CA ALA A 402 1.16 4.21 -31.06
C ALA A 402 1.24 2.67 -30.99
N ASP A 403 1.47 2.12 -29.78
CA ASP A 403 1.69 0.70 -29.60
C ASP A 403 0.42 -0.08 -29.26
N TRP A 404 -0.62 0.55 -28.73
CA TRP A 404 -1.83 -0.15 -28.28
C TRP A 404 -3.04 0.10 -29.16
N LYS A 405 -3.92 -0.88 -29.18
CA LYS A 405 -5.21 -0.82 -29.88
C LYS A 405 -6.35 -1.09 -28.91
N LEU A 406 -7.44 -0.34 -29.08
CA LEU A 406 -8.66 -0.55 -28.33
C LEU A 406 -9.34 -1.84 -28.84
N ASP A 407 -9.65 -2.76 -27.93
CA ASP A 407 -10.41 -3.97 -28.24
C ASP A 407 -11.92 -3.79 -28.01
N SER A 408 -12.70 -4.82 -28.32
CA SER A 408 -14.17 -4.82 -28.20
C SER A 408 -14.67 -4.75 -26.76
N GLU A 409 -13.81 -5.06 -25.76
CA GLU A 409 -14.13 -5.02 -24.34
C GLU A 409 -13.76 -3.67 -23.69
N GLY A 410 -13.22 -2.76 -24.50
CA GLY A 410 -12.81 -1.42 -24.05
C GLY A 410 -11.44 -1.38 -23.41
N TYR A 411 -10.61 -2.41 -23.60
CA TYR A 411 -9.21 -2.43 -23.18
C TYR A 411 -8.28 -1.98 -24.31
N TYR A 412 -7.26 -1.23 -23.95
CA TYR A 412 -6.12 -0.97 -24.80
C TYR A 412 -5.13 -2.14 -24.67
N THR A 413 -4.82 -2.81 -25.78
CA THR A 413 -4.03 -4.03 -25.81
C THR A 413 -2.73 -3.84 -26.60
N MET A 414 -1.63 -4.30 -26.04
CA MET A 414 -0.32 -4.36 -26.66
C MET A 414 0.40 -5.65 -26.30
N THR A 415 1.28 -6.11 -27.20
CA THR A 415 2.06 -7.33 -27.01
C THR A 415 3.51 -7.10 -27.45
N THR A 416 4.43 -7.75 -26.78
CA THR A 416 5.84 -7.81 -27.16
C THR A 416 6.41 -9.17 -26.83
N THR A 417 7.54 -9.51 -27.46
CA THR A 417 8.28 -10.73 -27.16
C THR A 417 9.64 -10.38 -26.57
N VAL A 418 10.08 -11.19 -25.62
CA VAL A 418 11.39 -11.05 -24.98
C VAL A 418 12.01 -12.44 -24.82
N LYS A 419 13.35 -12.52 -24.82
CA LYS A 419 14.04 -13.80 -24.53
C LYS A 419 14.28 -13.94 -23.02
N ALA A 420 14.00 -15.10 -22.47
CA ALA A 420 14.36 -15.47 -21.11
C ALA A 420 15.90 -15.65 -21.05
N THR A 421 16.59 -14.71 -20.43
CA THR A 421 18.09 -14.71 -20.37
C THR A 421 18.62 -15.22 -19.04
N GLY A 422 17.75 -15.56 -18.11
CA GLY A 422 18.03 -16.01 -16.74
C GLY A 422 16.80 -15.82 -15.88
N ASP A 423 16.92 -16.04 -14.59
CA ASP A 423 15.84 -15.73 -13.66
C ASP A 423 15.61 -14.23 -13.64
N GLN A 424 14.38 -13.80 -13.86
CA GLN A 424 14.00 -12.40 -14.06
C GLN A 424 12.64 -12.12 -13.41
N TYR A 425 12.35 -10.85 -13.19
CA TYR A 425 11.00 -10.36 -12.94
C TYR A 425 10.64 -9.29 -13.97
N PHE A 426 9.36 -9.18 -14.28
CA PHE A 426 8.77 -8.16 -15.12
C PHE A 426 7.68 -7.44 -14.33
N ARG A 427 7.67 -6.12 -14.36
CA ARG A 427 6.63 -5.29 -13.75
C ARG A 427 6.28 -4.10 -14.64
N LEU A 428 5.15 -3.49 -14.36
CA LEU A 428 4.68 -2.32 -15.11
C LEU A 428 4.64 -1.10 -14.22
N ARG A 429 4.85 0.03 -14.86
CA ARG A 429 4.58 1.36 -14.35
C ARG A 429 3.96 2.17 -15.47
N GLY A 430 2.94 2.99 -15.19
CA GLY A 430 2.36 3.87 -16.19
C GLY A 430 1.90 5.18 -15.59
N THR A 431 1.80 6.21 -16.43
CA THR A 431 1.47 7.57 -16.03
C THR A 431 0.70 8.31 -17.11
N ASN A 432 0.04 9.40 -16.73
CA ASN A 432 -0.57 10.37 -17.64
C ASN A 432 0.40 11.48 -18.08
N LEU A 433 1.62 11.50 -17.53
CA LEU A 433 2.64 12.49 -17.87
C LEU A 433 3.47 12.06 -19.09
N GLY A 434 3.92 13.04 -19.86
CA GLY A 434 4.96 12.84 -20.86
C GLY A 434 6.31 12.47 -20.24
N THR A 435 7.24 12.04 -21.09
CA THR A 435 8.58 11.59 -20.62
C THR A 435 9.45 12.69 -20.04
N ASP A 436 9.25 13.94 -20.45
CA ASP A 436 10.08 15.09 -20.06
C ASP A 436 9.18 16.29 -19.74
N VAL A 437 8.48 16.21 -18.61
CA VAL A 437 7.65 17.29 -18.06
C VAL A 437 8.44 18.00 -16.98
N THR A 438 8.68 19.29 -17.19
CA THR A 438 9.50 20.11 -16.28
C THR A 438 9.04 20.01 -14.83
N GLY A 439 9.92 19.57 -13.94
CA GLY A 439 9.65 19.43 -12.51
C GLY A 439 8.92 18.13 -12.11
N GLU A 440 8.42 17.36 -13.08
CA GLU A 440 7.60 16.17 -12.83
C GLU A 440 8.27 14.88 -13.32
N THR A 441 8.81 14.89 -14.57
CA THR A 441 9.45 13.71 -15.16
C THR A 441 10.71 14.06 -15.91
N ALA A 442 11.67 13.12 -15.92
CA ALA A 442 12.85 13.17 -16.80
C ALA A 442 13.08 11.79 -17.41
N ASN A 443 13.10 11.70 -18.73
CA ASN A 443 13.20 10.43 -19.46
C ASN A 443 12.17 9.38 -18.99
N GLY A 444 10.96 9.85 -18.60
CA GLY A 444 9.87 9.03 -18.09
C GLY A 444 10.02 8.55 -16.63
N GLU A 445 11.11 8.92 -15.96
CA GLU A 445 11.25 8.68 -14.51
C GLU A 445 10.57 9.79 -13.74
N PRO A 446 9.79 9.48 -12.68
CA PRO A 446 9.22 10.51 -11.81
C PRO A 446 10.34 11.25 -11.08
N LEU A 447 10.20 12.56 -10.96
CA LEU A 447 11.08 13.42 -10.19
C LEU A 447 10.54 13.57 -8.74
N PRO A 448 11.40 14.01 -7.79
CA PRO A 448 10.95 14.23 -6.41
C PRO A 448 9.93 15.36 -6.35
N ASP A 449 8.82 15.12 -5.66
CA ASP A 449 7.74 16.09 -5.48
C ASP A 449 8.22 17.33 -4.71
N LEU A 450 7.88 18.48 -5.24
CA LEU A 450 8.10 19.77 -4.58
C LEU A 450 6.95 20.11 -3.63
N LYS A 451 7.27 20.79 -2.54
CA LYS A 451 6.26 21.36 -1.65
C LYS A 451 5.42 22.40 -2.38
N ILE A 452 4.10 22.33 -2.23
CA ILE A 452 3.21 23.41 -2.64
C ILE A 452 3.21 24.48 -1.54
N ASP A 453 3.42 25.72 -1.94
CA ASP A 453 3.24 26.85 -1.03
C ASP A 453 1.79 26.87 -0.52
N ASP A 454 1.65 26.78 0.79
CA ASP A 454 0.36 26.62 1.45
C ASP A 454 -0.38 27.93 1.70
N GLY A 455 0.25 29.09 1.59
CA GLY A 455 -0.40 30.39 1.72
C GLY A 455 -1.47 30.45 2.85
N THR A 456 -2.20 31.54 2.92
CA THR A 456 -3.30 31.70 3.90
C THR A 456 -4.68 31.38 3.33
N ASP A 457 -4.81 31.32 1.99
CA ASP A 457 -6.06 30.95 1.32
C ASP A 457 -6.15 29.43 1.15
N HIS A 458 -6.90 28.79 2.02
CA HIS A 458 -7.06 27.35 2.03
C HIS A 458 -7.72 26.79 0.76
N VAL A 459 -8.68 27.52 0.17
CA VAL A 459 -9.34 27.08 -1.07
C VAL A 459 -8.37 27.10 -2.24
N ALA A 460 -7.59 28.18 -2.39
CA ALA A 460 -6.57 28.29 -3.42
C ALA A 460 -5.49 27.21 -3.26
N ARG A 461 -5.06 26.93 -2.02
CA ARG A 461 -4.11 25.86 -1.70
C ARG A 461 -4.64 24.49 -2.14
N PHE A 462 -5.86 24.13 -1.73
CA PHE A 462 -6.45 22.85 -2.10
C PHE A 462 -6.65 22.70 -3.60
N ASN A 463 -7.00 23.77 -4.30
CA ASN A 463 -7.07 23.77 -5.76
C ASN A 463 -5.70 23.47 -6.39
N LYS A 464 -4.63 24.06 -5.87
CA LYS A 464 -3.25 23.77 -6.35
C LYS A 464 -2.85 22.32 -6.07
N ILE A 465 -3.17 21.80 -4.88
CA ILE A 465 -2.89 20.40 -4.50
C ILE A 465 -3.66 19.45 -5.43
N ASN A 466 -4.95 19.69 -5.65
CA ASN A 466 -5.75 18.88 -6.57
C ASN A 466 -5.20 18.93 -8.00
N ALA A 467 -4.85 20.12 -8.47
CA ALA A 467 -4.26 20.30 -9.78
C ALA A 467 -2.99 19.48 -9.95
N ARG A 468 -2.04 19.58 -8.99
CA ARG A 468 -0.82 18.75 -8.97
C ARG A 468 -1.18 17.27 -9.00
N ASN A 469 -2.01 16.82 -8.06
CA ASN A 469 -2.25 15.39 -7.85
C ASN A 469 -2.93 14.74 -9.06
N TYR A 470 -3.89 15.40 -9.69
CA TYR A 470 -4.61 14.86 -10.85
C TYR A 470 -3.91 15.12 -12.19
N SER A 471 -2.93 16.02 -12.25
CA SER A 471 -2.05 16.15 -13.41
C SER A 471 -0.89 15.15 -13.42
N ASP A 472 -0.62 14.51 -12.29
CA ASP A 472 0.52 13.60 -12.08
C ASP A 472 0.04 12.28 -11.46
N LEU A 473 -0.55 11.44 -12.30
CA LEU A 473 -1.13 10.16 -11.93
C LEU A 473 -0.23 9.00 -12.32
N TRP A 474 -0.12 8.04 -11.42
CA TRP A 474 0.69 6.83 -11.62
C TRP A 474 -0.09 5.57 -11.27
N PHE A 475 0.30 4.46 -11.91
CA PHE A 475 0.00 3.11 -11.43
C PHE A 475 1.25 2.23 -11.47
N TYR A 476 1.29 1.25 -10.57
CA TYR A 476 2.36 0.25 -10.48
C TYR A 476 1.74 -1.13 -10.35
N SER A 477 2.16 -2.06 -11.22
CA SER A 477 1.79 -3.46 -11.08
C SER A 477 2.74 -4.18 -10.14
N ASN A 478 2.27 -5.23 -9.48
CA ASN A 478 3.17 -6.22 -8.92
C ASN A 478 3.80 -7.07 -10.04
N PRO A 479 4.99 -7.67 -9.79
CA PRO A 479 5.74 -8.36 -10.84
C PRO A 479 5.17 -9.73 -11.19
N VAL A 480 5.53 -10.18 -12.39
CA VAL A 480 5.54 -11.59 -12.79
C VAL A 480 7.00 -12.06 -12.76
N PHE A 481 7.29 -13.14 -12.05
CA PHE A 481 8.60 -13.75 -12.01
C PHE A 481 8.76 -14.79 -13.11
N VAL A 482 9.95 -14.90 -13.66
CA VAL A 482 10.33 -15.93 -14.62
C VAL A 482 11.53 -16.68 -14.06
N LYS A 483 11.38 -18.00 -13.93
CA LYS A 483 12.45 -18.90 -13.51
C LYS A 483 12.92 -19.72 -14.70
N THR A 484 14.21 -19.69 -14.99
CA THR A 484 14.78 -20.40 -16.13
C THR A 484 15.45 -21.70 -15.71
N ALA A 485 15.15 -22.77 -16.43
CA ALA A 485 15.93 -24.00 -16.37
C ALA A 485 17.06 -23.95 -17.41
N ALA A 486 18.20 -24.57 -17.10
CA ALA A 486 19.23 -24.82 -18.10
C ALA A 486 18.63 -25.60 -19.26
N LYS A 487 19.04 -25.30 -20.51
CA LYS A 487 18.66 -26.17 -21.64
C LYS A 487 19.12 -27.59 -21.32
N SER A 488 18.20 -28.53 -21.29
CA SER A 488 18.59 -29.94 -21.36
C SER A 488 19.37 -30.16 -22.65
N SER A 489 20.65 -30.49 -22.49
CA SER A 489 21.55 -30.86 -23.57
C SER A 489 21.03 -32.08 -24.34
#